data_aaa35cdafb1beea26f15d75ad1e22324
#
_entry.id   aaa35cdafb1beea26f15d75ad1e22324
#
_cell.length_a   1.000
_cell.length_b   1.000
_cell.length_c   1.000
_cell.angle_alpha   90.00
_cell.angle_beta   90.00
_cell.angle_gamma   90.00
#
_symmetry.space_group_name_H-M   'P 1'
#
loop_
_entity.id
_entity.type
_entity.pdbx_description
1 polymer ?
#
loop_
_entity_poly.entity_id
_entity_poly.type
_entity_poly.pdbx_seq_one_letter_code
_entity_poly.pdbx_strand_id
1 'polypeptide(L)'
;MSNDERVNHLIKARVSLAPMAGITDYVLRTLVRRYSPDALLTTEMISSEYLAQTLNGRSGVEILKRDDNHSPISYQISGHKPYMMKQAAEFLSKFADMVDINMGCPVKKVVGGQDGAALMRNPDLAIDLVKAVKEGTDKPVSVKFRLGYTVDEMNYVEYGQQMQEAGAEFITIHGRTRSQMYSGHADWAKIKKLKENVDIPVFANGDILTVDDAIECLELSGADGVAVGRGAIGDPTLIARIAHYLKTGEKIPVPPLEERVEMLKFHLNEEIKLRGENVAIKFMRKFYPYYLAGFKNAKVLRSQLVIEESYDKIMYMLNNLSFVNV
;
A
#
# COMPACT_ATOMS: atom_id res chain seq x y z
N MET A 1 15.55 21.57 4.98
CA MET A 1 14.22 21.10 5.41
C MET A 1 14.43 20.26 6.66
N SER A 2 13.67 20.55 7.74
CA SER A 2 13.56 19.64 8.87
C SER A 2 12.90 18.33 8.46
N ASN A 3 12.96 17.28 9.31
CA ASN A 3 12.29 16.03 9.01
C ASN A 3 10.76 16.21 8.92
N ASP A 4 10.18 17.03 9.78
CA ASP A 4 8.74 17.35 9.75
C ASP A 4 8.35 18.02 8.43
N GLU A 5 9.13 18.97 7.93
CA GLU A 5 8.90 19.59 6.62
C GLU A 5 8.99 18.57 5.48
N ARG A 6 9.94 17.61 5.58
CA ARG A 6 10.06 16.52 4.59
C ARG A 6 8.82 15.62 4.61
N VAL A 7 8.40 15.16 5.79
CA VAL A 7 7.18 14.34 5.92
C VAL A 7 5.98 15.07 5.37
N ASN A 8 5.73 16.29 5.80
CA ASN A 8 4.60 17.11 5.33
C ASN A 8 4.61 17.30 3.81
N HIS A 9 5.80 17.46 3.20
CA HIS A 9 5.93 17.53 1.75
C HIS A 9 5.55 16.20 1.06
N LEU A 10 5.99 15.05 1.61
CA LEU A 10 5.72 13.73 1.05
C LEU A 10 4.24 13.32 1.14
N ILE A 11 3.54 13.76 2.18
CA ILE A 11 2.13 13.42 2.43
C ILE A 11 1.16 14.55 2.07
N LYS A 12 1.60 15.59 1.37
CA LYS A 12 0.80 16.80 1.06
C LYS A 12 -0.53 16.52 0.34
N ALA A 13 -0.60 15.42 -0.40
CA ALA A 13 -1.83 14.98 -1.06
C ALA A 13 -2.90 14.44 -0.09
N ARG A 14 -2.53 14.17 1.18
CA ARG A 14 -3.37 13.58 2.22
C ARG A 14 -3.98 12.22 1.84
N VAL A 15 -3.41 11.59 0.83
CA VAL A 15 -3.77 10.24 0.39
C VAL A 15 -2.52 9.50 -0.06
N SER A 16 -2.45 8.21 0.23
CA SER A 16 -1.34 7.34 -0.16
C SER A 16 -1.82 6.00 -0.71
N LEU A 17 -0.96 5.33 -1.50
CA LEU A 17 -1.16 3.93 -1.86
C LEU A 17 -0.57 3.05 -0.76
N ALA A 18 -1.42 2.25 -0.12
CA ALA A 18 -1.00 1.31 0.92
C ALA A 18 -0.23 0.12 0.34
N PRO A 19 0.77 -0.41 1.05
CA PRO A 19 1.52 -1.59 0.63
C PRO A 19 0.66 -2.85 0.59
N MET A 20 0.71 -3.59 -0.52
CA MET A 20 0.02 -4.87 -0.69
C MET A 20 0.92 -5.86 -1.43
N ALA A 21 1.38 -6.91 -0.73
CA ALA A 21 2.26 -7.93 -1.29
C ALA A 21 1.62 -8.63 -2.51
N GLY A 22 2.36 -8.75 -3.60
CA GLY A 22 1.89 -9.27 -4.88
C GLY A 22 0.94 -8.35 -5.64
N ILE A 23 0.75 -7.11 -5.21
CA ILE A 23 -0.23 -6.16 -5.80
C ILE A 23 0.42 -4.81 -6.11
N THR A 24 1.04 -4.15 -5.13
CA THR A 24 1.61 -2.80 -5.30
C THR A 24 3.04 -2.85 -5.86
N ASP A 25 3.21 -3.64 -6.90
CA ASP A 25 4.46 -3.73 -7.63
C ASP A 25 4.76 -2.48 -8.47
N TYR A 26 5.83 -2.54 -9.23
CA TYR A 26 6.26 -1.43 -10.09
C TYR A 26 5.16 -0.99 -11.06
N VAL A 27 4.45 -1.92 -11.69
CA VAL A 27 3.47 -1.60 -12.73
C VAL A 27 2.22 -0.93 -12.15
N LEU A 28 1.66 -1.47 -11.05
CA LEU A 28 0.51 -0.82 -10.41
C LEU A 28 0.88 0.57 -9.86
N ARG A 29 2.07 0.74 -9.27
CA ARG A 29 2.53 2.06 -8.83
C ARG A 29 2.69 3.03 -9.99
N THR A 30 3.22 2.59 -11.13
CA THR A 30 3.30 3.39 -12.36
C THR A 30 1.91 3.83 -12.81
N LEU A 31 0.95 2.92 -12.77
CA LEU A 31 -0.43 3.23 -13.17
C LEU A 31 -1.09 4.24 -12.22
N VAL A 32 -0.94 4.05 -10.90
CA VAL A 32 -1.43 5.03 -9.91
C VAL A 32 -0.75 6.39 -10.08
N ARG A 33 0.56 6.43 -10.32
CA ARG A 33 1.33 7.67 -10.48
C ARG A 33 0.86 8.51 -11.67
N ARG A 34 0.40 7.88 -12.75
CA ARG A 34 -0.15 8.60 -13.92
C ARG A 34 -1.31 9.52 -13.55
N TYR A 35 -2.15 9.11 -12.59
CA TYR A 35 -3.32 9.88 -12.16
C TYR A 35 -3.06 10.71 -10.91
N SER A 36 -2.08 10.32 -10.10
CA SER A 36 -1.81 10.88 -8.76
C SER A 36 -0.35 11.28 -8.60
N PRO A 37 0.09 12.39 -9.22
CA PRO A 37 1.50 12.81 -9.23
C PRO A 37 2.05 13.12 -7.83
N ASP A 38 1.21 13.54 -6.90
CA ASP A 38 1.61 14.01 -5.57
C ASP A 38 1.34 12.98 -4.44
N ALA A 39 0.68 11.85 -4.74
CA ALA A 39 0.37 10.86 -3.71
C ALA A 39 1.62 10.07 -3.30
N LEU A 40 1.77 9.81 -2.00
CA LEU A 40 2.81 8.92 -1.50
C LEU A 40 2.50 7.48 -1.92
N LEU A 41 3.38 6.86 -2.71
CA LEU A 41 3.25 5.46 -3.10
C LEU A 41 4.12 4.58 -2.18
N THR A 42 3.54 3.51 -1.64
CA THR A 42 4.33 2.55 -0.85
C THR A 42 4.56 1.27 -1.66
N THR A 43 5.79 0.77 -1.65
CA THR A 43 6.16 -0.47 -2.34
C THR A 43 5.50 -1.69 -1.69
N GLU A 44 5.62 -2.84 -2.34
CA GLU A 44 5.43 -4.11 -1.65
C GLU A 44 6.42 -4.25 -0.49
N MET A 45 6.05 -5.07 0.49
CA MET A 45 6.91 -5.38 1.63
C MET A 45 8.16 -6.16 1.21
N ILE A 46 9.34 -5.64 1.54
CA ILE A 46 10.64 -6.25 1.27
C ILE A 46 11.18 -6.84 2.58
N SER A 47 11.48 -8.14 2.59
CA SER A 47 12.14 -8.76 3.73
C SER A 47 13.59 -8.26 3.85
N SER A 48 14.00 -7.81 5.03
CA SER A 48 15.38 -7.41 5.31
C SER A 48 16.36 -8.58 5.11
N GLU A 49 15.96 -9.80 5.40
CA GLU A 49 16.75 -11.02 5.16
C GLU A 49 16.91 -11.31 3.66
N TYR A 50 15.83 -11.16 2.88
CA TYR A 50 15.89 -11.28 1.42
C TYR A 50 16.83 -10.25 0.80
N LEU A 51 16.74 -9.00 1.26
CA LEU A 51 17.59 -7.91 0.78
C LEU A 51 19.07 -8.18 1.10
N ALA A 52 19.38 -8.63 2.30
CA ALA A 52 20.75 -9.00 2.69
C ALA A 52 21.32 -10.11 1.78
N GLN A 53 20.52 -11.11 1.40
CA GLN A 53 20.92 -12.15 0.47
C GLN A 53 21.15 -11.60 -0.96
N THR A 54 20.33 -10.65 -1.40
CA THR A 54 20.44 -10.01 -2.71
C THR A 54 21.71 -9.15 -2.80
N LEU A 55 22.02 -8.40 -1.76
CA LEU A 55 23.24 -7.58 -1.65
C LEU A 55 24.53 -8.42 -1.69
N ASN A 56 24.45 -9.68 -1.25
CA ASN A 56 25.57 -10.64 -1.30
C ASN A 56 25.68 -11.38 -2.66
N GLY A 57 25.12 -10.83 -3.74
CA GLY A 57 25.37 -11.30 -5.13
C GLY A 57 24.33 -12.25 -5.70
N ARG A 58 23.13 -12.36 -5.11
CA ARG A 58 22.00 -13.08 -5.67
C ARG A 58 21.05 -12.12 -6.39
N SER A 59 20.70 -12.42 -7.65
CA SER A 59 19.79 -11.63 -8.48
C SER A 59 18.36 -11.58 -7.90
N GLY A 60 17.70 -10.43 -7.97
CA GLY A 60 16.33 -10.25 -7.49
C GLY A 60 15.91 -8.80 -7.27
N VAL A 61 16.40 -7.88 -8.12
CA VAL A 61 16.25 -6.43 -7.91
C VAL A 61 15.00 -5.84 -8.57
N GLU A 62 14.09 -6.66 -9.12
CA GLU A 62 12.88 -6.14 -9.79
C GLU A 62 11.98 -5.34 -8.85
N ILE A 63 11.90 -5.77 -7.59
CA ILE A 63 11.14 -5.06 -6.55
C ILE A 63 11.67 -3.65 -6.27
N LEU A 64 12.95 -3.41 -6.61
CA LEU A 64 13.65 -2.14 -6.43
C LEU A 64 13.59 -1.24 -7.67
N LYS A 65 12.97 -1.69 -8.77
CA LYS A 65 12.79 -0.83 -9.93
C LYS A 65 12.03 0.42 -9.52
N ARG A 66 12.65 1.53 -9.78
CA ARG A 66 12.09 2.86 -9.61
C ARG A 66 12.12 3.55 -10.97
N ASP A 67 10.98 4.07 -11.36
CA ASP A 67 10.90 5.13 -12.36
C ASP A 67 11.17 6.45 -11.65
N ASP A 68 11.89 7.38 -12.25
CA ASP A 68 12.16 8.71 -11.69
C ASP A 68 10.86 9.48 -11.38
N ASN A 69 9.76 9.10 -12.02
CA ASN A 69 8.42 9.64 -11.77
C ASN A 69 7.69 9.02 -10.56
N HIS A 70 8.27 8.04 -9.84
CA HIS A 70 7.62 7.41 -8.69
C HIS A 70 7.76 8.20 -7.37
N SER A 71 8.56 9.26 -7.33
CA SER A 71 8.60 10.17 -6.17
C SER A 71 7.28 10.97 -6.05
N PRO A 72 6.71 11.13 -4.83
CA PRO A 72 7.19 10.62 -3.56
C PRO A 72 6.93 9.12 -3.39
N ILE A 73 7.95 8.36 -2.98
CA ILE A 73 7.87 6.91 -2.78
C ILE A 73 8.43 6.47 -1.43
N SER A 74 7.67 5.60 -0.74
CA SER A 74 8.08 4.92 0.47
C SER A 74 8.43 3.47 0.19
N TYR A 75 9.59 3.02 0.63
CA TYR A 75 9.98 1.61 0.59
C TYR A 75 9.65 0.94 1.91
N GLN A 76 8.76 -0.06 1.86
CA GLN A 76 8.38 -0.80 3.05
C GLN A 76 9.28 -2.01 3.27
N ILE A 77 9.86 -2.12 4.47
CA ILE A 77 10.68 -3.24 4.91
C ILE A 77 10.01 -4.02 6.04
N SER A 78 10.31 -5.32 6.12
CA SER A 78 9.93 -6.19 7.23
C SER A 78 11.11 -7.00 7.74
N GLY A 79 11.10 -7.29 9.02
CA GLY A 79 12.13 -8.07 9.70
C GLY A 79 11.98 -7.94 11.21
N HIS A 80 12.66 -8.83 11.93
CA HIS A 80 12.71 -8.86 13.39
C HIS A 80 14.16 -8.76 13.94
N LYS A 81 15.14 -8.52 13.05
CA LYS A 81 16.55 -8.39 13.44
C LYS A 81 17.01 -6.95 13.23
N PRO A 82 17.24 -6.16 14.30
CA PRO A 82 17.58 -4.73 14.19
C PRO A 82 18.76 -4.46 13.24
N TYR A 83 19.82 -5.26 13.33
CA TYR A 83 20.98 -5.13 12.44
C TYR A 83 20.62 -5.25 10.93
N MET A 84 19.79 -6.26 10.57
CA MET A 84 19.38 -6.43 9.17
C MET A 84 18.45 -5.32 8.70
N MET A 85 17.58 -4.83 9.60
CA MET A 85 16.70 -3.72 9.30
C MET A 85 17.48 -2.42 9.06
N LYS A 86 18.52 -2.16 9.85
CA LYS A 86 19.45 -1.05 9.62
C LYS A 86 20.11 -1.14 8.25
N GLN A 87 20.71 -2.30 7.91
CA GLN A 87 21.35 -2.50 6.60
C GLN A 87 20.36 -2.34 5.44
N ALA A 88 19.13 -2.83 5.60
CA ALA A 88 18.07 -2.66 4.61
C ALA A 88 17.74 -1.16 4.41
N ALA A 89 17.63 -0.40 5.49
CA ALA A 89 17.39 1.04 5.43
C ALA A 89 18.55 1.80 4.76
N GLU A 90 19.78 1.50 5.10
CA GLU A 90 20.98 2.08 4.47
C GLU A 90 21.00 1.86 2.95
N PHE A 91 20.64 0.67 2.51
CA PHE A 91 20.59 0.37 1.09
C PHE A 91 19.42 1.08 0.38
N LEU A 92 18.23 1.01 0.96
CA LEU A 92 17.00 1.52 0.34
C LEU A 92 16.91 3.05 0.37
N SER A 93 17.61 3.73 1.29
CA SER A 93 17.67 5.19 1.35
C SER A 93 18.17 5.83 0.05
N LYS A 94 18.89 5.08 -0.78
CA LYS A 94 19.36 5.52 -2.11
C LYS A 94 18.22 5.65 -3.12
N PHE A 95 17.10 4.99 -2.87
CA PHE A 95 15.96 4.90 -3.78
C PHE A 95 14.70 5.49 -3.18
N ALA A 96 14.59 5.52 -1.87
CA ALA A 96 13.42 5.95 -1.12
C ALA A 96 13.40 7.45 -0.87
N ASP A 97 12.18 8.02 -0.82
CA ASP A 97 11.96 9.32 -0.19
C ASP A 97 11.56 9.15 1.29
N MET A 98 11.06 7.95 1.66
CA MET A 98 10.70 7.52 3.01
C MET A 98 10.98 6.02 3.18
N VAL A 99 11.36 5.56 4.35
CA VAL A 99 11.47 4.13 4.70
C VAL A 99 10.33 3.79 5.66
N ASP A 100 9.52 2.78 5.30
CA ASP A 100 8.37 2.34 6.08
C ASP A 100 8.63 0.95 6.71
N ILE A 101 8.23 0.75 7.96
CA ILE A 101 8.40 -0.51 8.67
C ILE A 101 7.05 -1.23 8.76
N ASN A 102 7.00 -2.45 8.24
CA ASN A 102 5.80 -3.27 8.35
C ASN A 102 5.66 -3.88 9.74
N MET A 103 4.65 -3.45 10.47
CA MET A 103 4.26 -3.98 11.79
C MET A 103 2.79 -4.45 11.80
N GLY A 104 2.22 -4.68 10.60
CA GLY A 104 0.78 -4.96 10.47
C GLY A 104 0.41 -6.14 9.58
N CYS A 105 1.35 -6.79 8.88
CA CYS A 105 1.07 -7.93 8.01
C CYS A 105 0.50 -9.11 8.83
N PRO A 106 -0.74 -9.59 8.54
CA PRO A 106 -1.37 -10.62 9.35
C PRO A 106 -1.08 -12.04 8.89
N VAL A 107 -0.36 -12.21 7.77
CA VAL A 107 -0.15 -13.51 7.11
C VAL A 107 0.64 -14.45 8.01
N LYS A 108 0.18 -15.70 8.15
CA LYS A 108 0.77 -16.71 9.06
C LYS A 108 2.28 -16.90 8.88
N LYS A 109 2.77 -16.93 7.64
CA LYS A 109 4.20 -17.08 7.33
C LYS A 109 5.04 -15.91 7.88
N VAL A 110 4.53 -14.67 7.78
CA VAL A 110 5.21 -13.47 8.27
C VAL A 110 5.18 -13.43 9.79
N VAL A 111 4.00 -13.62 10.39
CA VAL A 111 3.81 -13.62 11.86
C VAL A 111 4.58 -14.76 12.54
N GLY A 112 4.64 -15.94 11.90
CA GLY A 112 5.43 -17.08 12.42
C GLY A 112 6.94 -16.83 12.41
N GLY A 113 7.41 -15.89 11.55
CA GLY A 113 8.77 -15.39 11.55
C GLY A 113 9.03 -14.24 12.53
N GLN A 114 8.09 -13.90 13.41
CA GLN A 114 8.13 -12.78 14.36
C GLN A 114 8.07 -11.39 13.67
N ASP A 115 7.70 -11.31 12.41
CA ASP A 115 7.56 -10.10 11.62
C ASP A 115 6.11 -9.59 11.56
N GLY A 116 5.94 -8.41 11.00
CA GLY A 116 4.62 -7.85 10.74
C GLY A 116 3.81 -7.66 12.03
N ALA A 117 2.56 -8.14 12.05
CA ALA A 117 1.68 -7.96 13.21
C ALA A 117 2.13 -8.68 14.49
N ALA A 118 3.12 -9.60 14.43
CA ALA A 118 3.71 -10.22 15.62
C ALA A 118 4.42 -9.18 16.49
N LEU A 119 4.97 -8.12 15.88
CA LEU A 119 5.66 -7.04 16.57
C LEU A 119 4.73 -6.26 17.53
N MET A 120 3.43 -6.25 17.29
CA MET A 120 2.47 -5.64 18.22
C MET A 120 2.40 -6.33 19.60
N ARG A 121 2.85 -7.60 19.69
CA ARG A 121 3.01 -8.33 20.96
C ARG A 121 4.39 -8.21 21.57
N ASN A 122 5.32 -7.54 20.87
CA ASN A 122 6.68 -7.30 21.34
C ASN A 122 7.10 -5.84 21.09
N PRO A 123 6.54 -4.89 21.86
CA PRO A 123 6.83 -3.47 21.70
C PRO A 123 8.31 -3.12 21.85
N ASP A 124 9.03 -3.76 22.75
CA ASP A 124 10.45 -3.52 22.97
C ASP A 124 11.26 -3.81 21.69
N LEU A 125 11.00 -4.94 21.05
CA LEU A 125 11.62 -5.26 19.77
C LEU A 125 11.22 -4.25 18.68
N ALA A 126 9.96 -3.84 18.64
CA ALA A 126 9.49 -2.83 17.68
C ALA A 126 10.23 -1.49 17.85
N ILE A 127 10.44 -1.04 19.09
CA ILE A 127 11.23 0.14 19.43
C ILE A 127 12.67 0.00 18.90
N ASP A 128 13.31 -1.15 19.15
CA ASP A 128 14.67 -1.40 18.68
C ASP A 128 14.76 -1.40 17.14
N LEU A 129 13.73 -1.93 16.46
CA LEU A 129 13.67 -1.90 15.00
C LEU A 129 13.55 -0.48 14.45
N VAL A 130 12.68 0.37 15.05
CA VAL A 130 12.55 1.78 14.63
C VAL A 130 13.88 2.51 14.82
N LYS A 131 14.52 2.39 15.97
CA LYS A 131 15.82 2.99 16.26
C LYS A 131 16.88 2.54 15.26
N ALA A 132 16.96 1.23 14.99
CA ALA A 132 17.93 0.68 14.04
C ALA A 132 17.70 1.19 12.61
N VAL A 133 16.44 1.32 12.17
CA VAL A 133 16.12 1.89 10.85
C VAL A 133 16.48 3.37 10.80
N LYS A 134 16.18 4.14 11.84
CA LYS A 134 16.59 5.56 11.95
C LYS A 134 18.11 5.76 11.87
N GLU A 135 18.88 4.87 12.48
CA GLU A 135 20.33 4.89 12.37
C GLU A 135 20.84 4.53 10.96
N GLY A 136 20.06 3.79 10.18
CA GLY A 136 20.42 3.35 8.83
C GLY A 136 20.02 4.32 7.71
N THR A 137 19.31 5.42 7.99
CA THR A 137 18.85 6.33 6.95
C THR A 137 18.74 7.77 7.42
N ASP A 138 18.98 8.71 6.49
CA ASP A 138 18.67 10.14 6.66
C ASP A 138 17.25 10.51 6.19
N LYS A 139 16.50 9.54 5.66
CA LYS A 139 15.14 9.73 5.19
C LYS A 139 14.15 9.66 6.35
N PRO A 140 12.96 10.27 6.23
CA PRO A 140 11.88 10.03 7.18
C PRO A 140 11.59 8.55 7.33
N VAL A 141 11.28 8.13 8.57
CA VAL A 141 10.91 6.74 8.89
C VAL A 141 9.46 6.71 9.32
N SER A 142 8.69 5.80 8.70
CA SER A 142 7.29 5.56 9.05
C SER A 142 7.07 4.14 9.54
N VAL A 143 5.94 3.93 10.21
CA VAL A 143 5.50 2.61 10.66
C VAL A 143 4.08 2.33 10.21
N LYS A 144 3.79 1.08 9.79
CA LYS A 144 2.44 0.67 9.46
C LYS A 144 2.00 -0.52 10.31
N PHE A 145 0.96 -0.32 11.14
CA PHE A 145 0.46 -1.33 12.07
C PHE A 145 -1.08 -1.43 12.09
N ARG A 146 -1.62 -2.21 13.02
CA ARG A 146 -3.04 -2.48 13.21
C ARG A 146 -3.51 -2.01 14.60
N LEU A 147 -4.81 -2.21 14.92
CA LEU A 147 -5.36 -1.88 16.25
C LEU A 147 -4.79 -2.77 17.37
N GLY A 148 -4.24 -3.92 17.02
CA GLY A 148 -3.70 -4.89 17.97
C GLY A 148 -3.60 -6.27 17.34
N TYR A 149 -3.22 -7.27 18.13
CA TYR A 149 -3.11 -8.63 17.64
C TYR A 149 -4.47 -9.35 17.64
N THR A 150 -5.23 -9.26 18.73
CA THR A 150 -6.63 -9.71 18.84
C THR A 150 -7.49 -8.55 19.33
N VAL A 151 -8.81 -8.77 19.40
CA VAL A 151 -9.74 -7.76 19.94
C VAL A 151 -9.52 -7.49 21.43
N ASP A 152 -9.02 -8.49 22.15
CA ASP A 152 -8.70 -8.37 23.58
C ASP A 152 -7.28 -7.82 23.81
N GLU A 153 -6.46 -7.72 22.76
CA GLU A 153 -5.07 -7.27 22.78
C GLU A 153 -4.90 -6.02 21.90
N MET A 154 -5.79 -5.04 22.05
CA MET A 154 -5.68 -3.77 21.32
C MET A 154 -4.78 -2.81 22.12
N ASN A 155 -3.57 -2.58 21.62
CA ASN A 155 -2.56 -1.71 22.24
C ASN A 155 -2.11 -0.54 21.33
N TYR A 156 -2.86 -0.25 20.27
CA TYR A 156 -2.45 0.66 19.19
C TYR A 156 -2.12 2.09 19.64
N VAL A 157 -2.74 2.58 20.72
CA VAL A 157 -2.48 3.94 21.21
C VAL A 157 -1.10 4.01 21.85
N GLU A 158 -0.87 3.19 22.87
CA GLU A 158 0.41 3.10 23.56
C GLU A 158 1.54 2.70 22.59
N TYR A 159 1.25 1.74 21.71
CA TYR A 159 2.19 1.29 20.68
C TYR A 159 2.57 2.45 19.74
N GLY A 160 1.60 3.26 19.29
CA GLY A 160 1.88 4.42 18.44
C GLY A 160 2.73 5.48 19.13
N GLN A 161 2.48 5.77 20.42
CA GLN A 161 3.30 6.65 21.24
C GLN A 161 4.74 6.14 21.33
N GLN A 162 4.92 4.86 21.64
CA GLN A 162 6.23 4.22 21.70
C GLN A 162 6.98 4.27 20.36
N MET A 163 6.28 4.12 19.24
CA MET A 163 6.88 4.24 17.90
C MET A 163 7.33 5.67 17.59
N GLN A 164 6.53 6.68 17.97
CA GLN A 164 6.91 8.09 17.89
C GLN A 164 8.14 8.38 18.73
N GLU A 165 8.15 7.95 20.00
CA GLU A 165 9.28 8.13 20.93
C GLU A 165 10.56 7.43 20.42
N ALA A 166 10.41 6.29 19.74
CA ALA A 166 11.53 5.57 19.09
C ALA A 166 12.09 6.29 17.87
N GLY A 167 11.37 7.28 17.32
CA GLY A 167 11.80 8.11 16.21
C GLY A 167 11.03 7.89 14.90
N ALA A 168 9.86 7.23 14.94
CA ALA A 168 8.96 7.24 13.79
C ALA A 168 8.38 8.65 13.58
N GLU A 169 8.27 9.07 12.32
CA GLU A 169 7.86 10.42 11.92
C GLU A 169 6.52 10.44 11.17
N PHE A 170 5.97 9.26 10.89
CA PHE A 170 4.67 9.10 10.24
C PHE A 170 4.08 7.73 10.58
N ILE A 171 2.78 7.66 10.81
CA ILE A 171 2.05 6.43 11.12
C ILE A 171 0.98 6.17 10.08
N THR A 172 0.91 4.92 9.60
CA THR A 172 -0.28 4.40 8.92
C THR A 172 -0.92 3.31 9.79
N ILE A 173 -2.19 3.48 10.16
CA ILE A 173 -2.90 2.51 11.00
C ILE A 173 -4.07 1.85 10.26
N HIS A 174 -4.12 0.52 10.24
CA HIS A 174 -5.25 -0.23 9.73
C HIS A 174 -6.30 -0.44 10.83
N GLY A 175 -7.55 -0.01 10.62
CA GLY A 175 -8.67 -0.08 11.56
C GLY A 175 -9.17 -1.50 11.87
N ARG A 176 -8.31 -2.51 11.84
CA ARG A 176 -8.58 -3.92 12.21
C ARG A 176 -7.45 -4.48 13.06
N THR A 177 -7.77 -5.51 13.85
CA THR A 177 -6.74 -6.32 14.51
C THR A 177 -6.13 -7.34 13.55
N ARG A 178 -5.03 -7.99 13.96
CA ARG A 178 -4.43 -9.09 13.19
C ARG A 178 -5.39 -10.27 13.04
N SER A 179 -6.10 -10.66 14.10
CA SER A 179 -7.01 -11.81 14.09
C SER A 179 -8.20 -11.61 13.15
N GLN A 180 -8.66 -10.39 12.96
CA GLN A 180 -9.72 -10.06 12.01
C GLN A 180 -9.30 -10.24 10.56
N MET A 181 -8.00 -10.21 10.26
CA MET A 181 -7.49 -10.24 8.87
C MET A 181 -8.16 -9.15 8.01
N TYR A 182 -9.18 -9.53 7.24
CA TYR A 182 -10.02 -8.65 6.41
C TYR A 182 -11.52 -8.82 6.68
N SER A 183 -11.89 -9.58 7.72
CA SER A 183 -13.29 -9.80 8.10
C SER A 183 -13.88 -8.60 8.83
N GLY A 184 -15.21 -8.43 8.72
CA GLY A 184 -15.93 -7.30 9.29
C GLY A 184 -15.56 -5.98 8.61
N HIS A 185 -15.68 -4.87 9.35
CA HIS A 185 -15.36 -3.52 8.89
C HIS A 185 -14.14 -2.96 9.63
N ALA A 186 -13.40 -2.07 8.98
CA ALA A 186 -12.38 -1.28 9.65
C ALA A 186 -13.04 -0.30 10.62
N ASP A 187 -12.57 -0.28 11.85
CA ASP A 187 -13.07 0.62 12.91
C ASP A 187 -12.30 1.94 12.86
N TRP A 188 -12.79 2.86 12.05
CA TRP A 188 -12.17 4.17 11.87
C TRP A 188 -12.26 5.04 13.12
N ALA A 189 -13.35 4.90 13.91
CA ALA A 189 -13.53 5.67 15.13
C ALA A 189 -12.45 5.36 16.20
N LYS A 190 -11.94 4.12 16.25
CA LYS A 190 -10.83 3.78 17.14
C LYS A 190 -9.54 4.51 16.79
N ILE A 191 -9.31 4.83 15.53
CA ILE A 191 -8.10 5.53 15.08
C ILE A 191 -8.01 6.92 15.69
N LYS A 192 -9.16 7.56 15.98
CA LYS A 192 -9.23 8.88 16.62
C LYS A 192 -8.43 8.92 17.92
N LYS A 193 -8.56 7.88 18.76
CA LYS A 193 -7.83 7.82 20.02
C LYS A 193 -6.31 7.79 19.82
N LEU A 194 -5.80 7.14 18.78
CA LEU A 194 -4.39 7.21 18.44
C LEU A 194 -4.01 8.63 18.03
N LYS A 195 -4.77 9.24 17.09
CA LYS A 195 -4.47 10.58 16.58
C LYS A 195 -4.44 11.65 17.68
N GLU A 196 -5.29 11.51 18.69
CA GLU A 196 -5.33 12.42 19.86
C GLU A 196 -4.14 12.23 20.82
N ASN A 197 -3.32 11.18 20.65
CA ASN A 197 -2.25 10.81 21.58
C ASN A 197 -0.85 10.77 20.93
N VAL A 198 -0.73 11.20 19.68
CA VAL A 198 0.55 11.35 18.98
C VAL A 198 0.61 12.69 18.26
N ASP A 199 1.81 13.27 18.15
CA ASP A 199 2.03 14.57 17.49
C ASP A 199 2.33 14.43 16.01
N ILE A 200 2.84 13.26 15.59
CA ILE A 200 3.19 12.98 14.21
C ILE A 200 1.94 12.71 13.33
N PRO A 201 2.03 12.92 12.02
CA PRO A 201 0.92 12.63 11.13
C PRO A 201 0.49 11.16 11.16
N VAL A 202 -0.85 10.95 11.07
CA VAL A 202 -1.49 9.63 11.07
C VAL A 202 -2.36 9.49 9.83
N PHE A 203 -2.16 8.44 9.02
CA PHE A 203 -3.07 8.06 7.96
C PHE A 203 -3.89 6.85 8.36
N ALA A 204 -5.21 6.96 8.15
CA ALA A 204 -6.14 5.87 8.38
C ALA A 204 -6.21 4.92 7.17
N ASN A 205 -6.26 3.61 7.43
CA ASN A 205 -6.30 2.57 6.41
C ASN A 205 -7.38 1.52 6.72
N GLY A 206 -7.95 0.95 5.67
CA GLY A 206 -8.95 -0.12 5.71
C GLY A 206 -10.29 0.33 5.13
N ASP A 207 -10.83 -0.50 4.21
CA ASP A 207 -12.16 -0.35 3.57
C ASP A 207 -12.44 0.96 2.81
N ILE A 208 -11.43 1.69 2.43
CA ILE A 208 -11.55 2.90 1.61
C ILE A 208 -11.64 2.45 0.14
N LEU A 209 -12.86 2.40 -0.39
CA LEU A 209 -13.19 1.93 -1.73
C LEU A 209 -13.78 3.03 -2.61
N THR A 210 -14.25 4.12 -2.01
CA THR A 210 -14.83 5.29 -2.66
C THR A 210 -14.29 6.58 -2.07
N VAL A 211 -14.61 7.72 -2.70
CA VAL A 211 -14.33 9.05 -2.14
C VAL A 211 -15.14 9.27 -0.86
N ASP A 212 -16.38 8.77 -0.83
CA ASP A 212 -17.25 8.89 0.35
C ASP A 212 -16.70 8.13 1.55
N ASP A 213 -16.16 6.91 1.35
CA ASP A 213 -15.48 6.17 2.41
C ASP A 213 -14.28 6.95 2.97
N ALA A 214 -13.54 7.66 2.10
CA ALA A 214 -12.41 8.47 2.55
C ALA A 214 -12.87 9.68 3.40
N ILE A 215 -13.97 10.32 3.01
CA ILE A 215 -14.57 11.42 3.77
C ILE A 215 -15.01 10.93 5.14
N GLU A 216 -15.83 9.90 5.18
CA GLU A 216 -16.33 9.32 6.44
C GLU A 216 -15.18 8.85 7.34
N CYS A 217 -14.18 8.20 6.74
CA CYS A 217 -12.99 7.76 7.46
C CYS A 217 -12.27 8.93 8.15
N LEU A 218 -12.08 10.04 7.46
CA LEU A 218 -11.42 11.23 8.02
C LEU A 218 -12.27 11.90 9.10
N GLU A 219 -13.59 11.98 8.91
CA GLU A 219 -14.52 12.54 9.90
C GLU A 219 -14.52 11.71 11.20
N LEU A 220 -14.58 10.39 11.09
CA LEU A 220 -14.61 9.50 12.25
C LEU A 220 -13.25 9.37 12.95
N SER A 221 -12.17 9.36 12.20
CA SER A 221 -10.84 9.10 12.73
C SER A 221 -10.07 10.37 13.15
N GLY A 222 -10.40 11.53 12.59
CA GLY A 222 -9.63 12.74 12.73
C GLY A 222 -8.20 12.63 12.16
N ALA A 223 -7.91 11.61 11.35
CA ALA A 223 -6.60 11.36 10.75
C ALA A 223 -6.21 12.47 9.76
N ASP A 224 -4.92 12.68 9.57
CA ASP A 224 -4.37 13.70 8.65
C ASP A 224 -4.60 13.36 7.17
N GLY A 225 -4.80 12.06 6.89
CA GLY A 225 -5.06 11.55 5.55
C GLY A 225 -5.45 10.08 5.56
N VAL A 226 -5.55 9.49 4.38
CA VAL A 226 -5.96 8.10 4.19
C VAL A 226 -4.96 7.30 3.36
N ALA A 227 -4.80 6.02 3.67
CA ALA A 227 -4.02 5.07 2.89
C ALA A 227 -4.97 4.09 2.18
N VAL A 228 -5.00 4.14 0.85
CA VAL A 228 -5.89 3.33 0.01
C VAL A 228 -5.20 2.03 -0.37
N GLY A 229 -5.82 0.90 -0.05
CA GLY A 229 -5.36 -0.42 -0.48
C GLY A 229 -6.20 -0.94 -1.64
N ARG A 230 -7.07 -1.90 -1.37
CA ARG A 230 -7.89 -2.62 -2.36
C ARG A 230 -8.72 -1.72 -3.27
N GLY A 231 -9.11 -0.52 -2.80
CA GLY A 231 -9.85 0.45 -3.61
C GLY A 231 -9.08 0.95 -4.84
N ALA A 232 -7.74 0.94 -4.80
CA ALA A 232 -6.92 1.31 -5.95
C ALA A 232 -6.72 0.16 -6.97
N ILE A 233 -7.14 -1.08 -6.63
CA ILE A 233 -7.05 -2.21 -7.55
C ILE A 233 -8.22 -2.13 -8.54
N GLY A 234 -7.93 -1.96 -9.82
CA GLY A 234 -8.95 -1.82 -10.86
C GLY A 234 -9.56 -0.43 -11.00
N ASP A 235 -9.27 0.48 -10.06
CA ASP A 235 -9.53 1.91 -10.16
C ASP A 235 -8.36 2.72 -9.58
N PRO A 236 -7.23 2.80 -10.26
CA PRO A 236 -6.07 3.58 -9.82
C PRO A 236 -6.36 5.09 -9.74
N THR A 237 -7.46 5.57 -10.31
CA THR A 237 -7.87 6.98 -10.24
C THR A 237 -8.48 7.34 -8.88
N LEU A 238 -8.89 6.36 -8.08
CA LEU A 238 -9.50 6.62 -6.77
C LEU A 238 -8.61 7.52 -5.89
N ILE A 239 -7.29 7.27 -5.89
CA ILE A 239 -6.34 8.07 -5.12
C ILE A 239 -6.35 9.53 -5.60
N ALA A 240 -6.36 9.77 -6.92
CA ALA A 240 -6.45 11.11 -7.49
C ALA A 240 -7.77 11.80 -7.16
N ARG A 241 -8.88 11.07 -7.22
CA ARG A 241 -10.22 11.58 -6.90
C ARG A 241 -10.35 11.96 -5.43
N ILE A 242 -9.77 11.16 -4.52
CA ILE A 242 -9.70 11.51 -3.09
C ILE A 242 -8.83 12.77 -2.89
N ALA A 243 -7.62 12.82 -3.48
CA ALA A 243 -6.74 13.97 -3.37
C ALA A 243 -7.40 15.26 -3.90
N HIS A 244 -8.10 15.16 -5.04
CA HIS A 244 -8.85 16.29 -5.60
C HIS A 244 -9.94 16.77 -4.64
N TYR A 245 -10.76 15.85 -4.12
CA TYR A 245 -11.81 16.21 -3.15
C TYR A 245 -11.24 16.88 -1.90
N LEU A 246 -10.17 16.34 -1.33
CA LEU A 246 -9.54 16.90 -0.13
C LEU A 246 -8.93 18.29 -0.37
N LYS A 247 -8.61 18.61 -1.61
CA LYS A 247 -8.08 19.93 -2.01
C LYS A 247 -9.17 20.94 -2.35
N THR A 248 -10.27 20.51 -2.99
CA THR A 248 -11.26 21.41 -3.62
C THR A 248 -12.66 21.33 -3.02
N GLY A 249 -12.99 20.21 -2.32
CA GLY A 249 -14.35 19.89 -1.90
C GLY A 249 -15.23 19.32 -3.02
N GLU A 250 -14.73 19.18 -4.24
CA GLU A 250 -15.49 18.72 -5.40
C GLU A 250 -15.19 17.24 -5.72
N LYS A 251 -16.22 16.46 -6.05
CA LYS A 251 -16.06 15.05 -6.45
C LYS A 251 -15.89 14.94 -7.97
N ILE A 252 -14.83 14.26 -8.38
CA ILE A 252 -14.66 13.80 -9.77
C ILE A 252 -15.42 12.47 -9.93
N PRO A 253 -16.15 12.28 -11.06
CA PRO A 253 -16.85 11.03 -11.35
C PRO A 253 -15.91 9.82 -11.38
N VAL A 254 -16.47 8.64 -11.12
CA VAL A 254 -15.77 7.36 -11.34
C VAL A 254 -15.56 7.21 -12.86
N PRO A 255 -14.37 6.78 -13.31
CA PRO A 255 -14.10 6.57 -14.73
C PRO A 255 -15.09 5.55 -15.33
N PRO A 256 -15.56 5.77 -16.57
CA PRO A 256 -16.43 4.83 -17.25
C PRO A 256 -15.75 3.48 -17.46
N LEU A 257 -16.54 2.46 -17.73
CA LEU A 257 -16.06 1.08 -17.85
C LEU A 257 -15.03 0.91 -18.97
N GLU A 258 -15.21 1.66 -20.06
CA GLU A 258 -14.28 1.72 -21.20
C GLU A 258 -12.87 2.16 -20.78
N GLU A 259 -12.78 3.20 -19.98
CA GLU A 259 -11.51 3.71 -19.48
C GLU A 259 -10.84 2.71 -18.53
N ARG A 260 -11.63 2.01 -17.70
CA ARG A 260 -11.12 0.96 -16.82
C ARG A 260 -10.56 -0.24 -17.59
N VAL A 261 -11.15 -0.57 -18.75
CA VAL A 261 -10.61 -1.60 -19.65
C VAL A 261 -9.28 -1.13 -20.28
N GLU A 262 -9.16 0.14 -20.67
CA GLU A 262 -7.90 0.66 -21.16
C GLU A 262 -6.80 0.64 -20.07
N MET A 263 -7.14 0.94 -18.82
CA MET A 263 -6.23 0.77 -17.68
C MET A 263 -5.81 -0.70 -17.50
N LEU A 264 -6.74 -1.65 -17.64
CA LEU A 264 -6.45 -3.09 -17.57
C LEU A 264 -5.50 -3.53 -18.69
N LYS A 265 -5.75 -3.10 -19.93
CA LYS A 265 -4.87 -3.39 -21.08
C LYS A 265 -3.47 -2.81 -20.87
N PHE A 266 -3.40 -1.58 -20.38
CA PHE A 266 -2.11 -0.97 -20.02
C PHE A 266 -1.39 -1.79 -18.95
N HIS A 267 -2.08 -2.17 -17.87
CA HIS A 267 -1.53 -2.98 -16.78
C HIS A 267 -0.97 -4.31 -17.32
N LEU A 268 -1.75 -5.04 -18.12
CA LEU A 268 -1.31 -6.30 -18.74
C LEU A 268 -0.07 -6.10 -19.62
N ASN A 269 -0.05 -5.06 -20.46
CA ASN A 269 1.07 -4.81 -21.36
C ASN A 269 2.37 -4.47 -20.61
N GLU A 270 2.28 -3.67 -19.55
CA GLU A 270 3.46 -3.34 -18.74
C GLU A 270 3.95 -4.56 -17.92
N GLU A 271 3.02 -5.41 -17.44
CA GLU A 271 3.39 -6.67 -16.79
C GLU A 271 4.10 -7.63 -17.76
N ILE A 272 3.67 -7.68 -19.03
CA ILE A 272 4.35 -8.47 -20.05
C ILE A 272 5.78 -7.97 -20.30
N LYS A 273 5.97 -6.66 -20.37
CA LYS A 273 7.32 -6.07 -20.50
C LYS A 273 8.21 -6.39 -19.30
N LEU A 274 7.62 -6.44 -18.10
CA LEU A 274 8.35 -6.69 -16.85
C LEU A 274 8.69 -8.16 -16.63
N ARG A 275 7.75 -9.07 -16.89
CA ARG A 275 7.81 -10.49 -16.48
C ARG A 275 7.84 -11.48 -17.63
N GLY A 276 7.59 -11.03 -18.85
CA GLY A 276 7.30 -11.89 -20.01
C GLY A 276 5.84 -12.37 -20.04
N GLU A 277 5.35 -12.71 -21.24
CA GLU A 277 3.94 -12.95 -21.52
C GLU A 277 3.31 -14.04 -20.62
N ASN A 278 3.93 -15.23 -20.58
CA ASN A 278 3.40 -16.38 -19.84
C ASN A 278 3.24 -16.12 -18.33
N VAL A 279 4.16 -15.38 -17.74
CA VAL A 279 4.11 -15.05 -16.30
C VAL A 279 3.10 -13.94 -16.05
N ALA A 280 3.12 -12.89 -16.88
CA ALA A 280 2.23 -11.75 -16.77
C ALA A 280 0.75 -12.13 -16.89
N ILE A 281 0.39 -12.96 -17.87
CA ILE A 281 -0.99 -13.44 -18.03
C ILE A 281 -1.50 -14.14 -16.77
N LYS A 282 -0.71 -15.04 -16.20
CA LYS A 282 -1.07 -15.73 -14.95
C LYS A 282 -1.13 -14.78 -13.76
N PHE A 283 -0.21 -13.83 -13.69
CA PHE A 283 -0.16 -12.81 -12.65
C PHE A 283 -1.40 -11.90 -12.68
N MET A 284 -1.87 -11.51 -13.87
CA MET A 284 -3.02 -10.62 -14.06
C MET A 284 -4.36 -11.23 -13.69
N ARG A 285 -4.48 -12.56 -13.56
CA ARG A 285 -5.74 -13.25 -13.20
C ARG A 285 -6.41 -12.71 -11.93
N LYS A 286 -5.62 -12.31 -10.95
CA LYS A 286 -6.11 -11.75 -9.67
C LYS A 286 -6.67 -10.32 -9.80
N PHE A 287 -6.33 -9.59 -10.88
CA PHE A 287 -6.75 -8.21 -11.09
C PHE A 287 -8.06 -8.10 -11.89
N TYR A 288 -8.39 -9.08 -12.75
CA TYR A 288 -9.61 -9.05 -13.56
C TYR A 288 -10.90 -8.80 -12.76
N PRO A 289 -11.10 -9.40 -11.55
CA PRO A 289 -12.30 -9.15 -10.76
C PRO A 289 -12.50 -7.68 -10.38
N TYR A 290 -11.42 -6.94 -10.21
CA TYR A 290 -11.47 -5.53 -9.81
C TYR A 290 -11.73 -4.61 -11.00
N TYR A 291 -10.97 -4.77 -12.09
CA TYR A 291 -11.16 -3.96 -13.29
C TYR A 291 -12.54 -4.16 -13.93
N LEU A 292 -13.06 -5.37 -13.90
CA LEU A 292 -14.34 -5.75 -14.53
C LEU A 292 -15.54 -5.70 -13.56
N ALA A 293 -15.38 -5.12 -12.38
CA ALA A 293 -16.51 -4.91 -11.49
C ALA A 293 -17.54 -3.95 -12.12
N GLY A 294 -18.83 -4.29 -12.08
CA GLY A 294 -19.91 -3.47 -12.66
C GLY A 294 -20.20 -3.71 -14.15
N PHE A 295 -19.44 -4.58 -14.84
CA PHE A 295 -19.78 -4.96 -16.21
C PHE A 295 -20.98 -5.92 -16.26
N LYS A 296 -21.85 -5.76 -17.25
CA LYS A 296 -22.84 -6.77 -17.61
C LYS A 296 -22.09 -8.06 -18.02
N ASN A 297 -22.52 -9.21 -17.49
CA ASN A 297 -21.86 -10.49 -17.72
C ASN A 297 -20.38 -10.58 -17.25
N ALA A 298 -19.93 -9.70 -16.36
CA ALA A 298 -18.56 -9.70 -15.80
C ALA A 298 -18.13 -11.09 -15.28
N LYS A 299 -19.05 -11.88 -14.71
CA LYS A 299 -18.78 -13.23 -14.21
C LYS A 299 -18.34 -14.17 -15.35
N VAL A 300 -19.04 -14.14 -16.48
CA VAL A 300 -18.71 -14.98 -17.65
C VAL A 300 -17.37 -14.56 -18.25
N LEU A 301 -17.17 -13.25 -18.49
CA LEU A 301 -15.92 -12.74 -19.02
C LEU A 301 -14.72 -13.09 -18.11
N ARG A 302 -14.87 -12.90 -16.80
CA ARG A 302 -13.82 -13.27 -15.83
C ARG A 302 -13.47 -14.76 -15.89
N SER A 303 -14.49 -15.65 -15.98
CA SER A 303 -14.24 -17.09 -16.06
C SER A 303 -13.47 -17.48 -17.32
N GLN A 304 -13.64 -16.76 -18.44
CA GLN A 304 -12.88 -16.95 -19.68
C GLN A 304 -11.44 -16.40 -19.53
N LEU A 305 -11.29 -15.17 -19.04
CA LEU A 305 -9.98 -14.52 -18.90
C LEU A 305 -9.03 -15.25 -17.93
N VAL A 306 -9.56 -15.84 -16.83
CA VAL A 306 -8.70 -16.51 -15.85
C VAL A 306 -8.12 -17.84 -16.33
N ILE A 307 -8.68 -18.45 -17.35
CA ILE A 307 -8.18 -19.69 -17.93
C ILE A 307 -7.42 -19.47 -19.24
N GLU A 308 -7.60 -18.31 -19.90
CA GLU A 308 -6.91 -18.02 -21.15
C GLU A 308 -5.40 -17.80 -20.92
N GLU A 309 -4.59 -18.29 -21.87
CA GLU A 309 -3.13 -18.20 -21.84
C GLU A 309 -2.55 -17.47 -23.06
N SER A 310 -3.40 -17.11 -24.04
CA SER A 310 -3.00 -16.37 -25.24
C SER A 310 -3.28 -14.88 -25.04
N TYR A 311 -2.24 -14.06 -25.19
CA TYR A 311 -2.37 -12.60 -25.18
C TYR A 311 -3.35 -12.09 -26.24
N ASP A 312 -3.25 -12.59 -27.48
CA ASP A 312 -4.12 -12.15 -28.58
C ASP A 312 -5.60 -12.42 -28.29
N LYS A 313 -5.92 -13.58 -27.69
CA LYS A 313 -7.29 -13.91 -27.31
C LYS A 313 -7.78 -13.05 -26.15
N ILE A 314 -6.93 -12.77 -25.15
CA ILE A 314 -7.26 -11.85 -24.05
C ILE A 314 -7.56 -10.48 -24.61
N MET A 315 -6.69 -9.94 -25.49
CA MET A 315 -6.89 -8.63 -26.11
C MET A 315 -8.13 -8.61 -27.00
N TYR A 316 -8.39 -9.69 -27.75
CA TYR A 316 -9.63 -9.82 -28.53
C TYR A 316 -10.87 -9.73 -27.64
N MET A 317 -10.92 -10.46 -26.52
CA MET A 317 -12.02 -10.39 -25.56
C MET A 317 -12.21 -8.98 -24.99
N LEU A 318 -11.10 -8.31 -24.61
CA LEU A 318 -11.15 -6.96 -24.05
C LEU A 318 -11.53 -5.87 -25.06
N ASN A 319 -11.17 -6.05 -26.34
CA ASN A 319 -11.50 -5.09 -27.41
C ASN A 319 -12.94 -5.22 -27.92
N ASN A 320 -13.57 -6.38 -27.74
CA ASN A 320 -14.93 -6.64 -28.24
C ASN A 320 -15.98 -6.61 -27.12
N LEU A 321 -15.68 -5.94 -26.00
CA LEU A 321 -16.67 -5.70 -24.94
C LEU A 321 -17.74 -4.73 -25.42
N SER A 322 -19.00 -5.16 -25.39
CA SER A 322 -20.11 -4.24 -25.58
C SER A 322 -20.41 -3.52 -24.26
N PHE A 323 -20.08 -2.23 -24.19
CA PHE A 323 -20.33 -1.37 -23.05
C PHE A 323 -21.81 -0.93 -23.03
N VAL A 324 -22.72 -1.87 -22.82
CA VAL A 324 -24.11 -1.53 -22.55
C VAL A 324 -24.23 -1.22 -21.06
N ASN A 325 -24.41 0.06 -20.75
CA ASN A 325 -24.69 0.50 -19.37
C ASN A 325 -25.90 -0.24 -18.81
N VAL A 326 -25.75 -0.77 -17.59
CA VAL A 326 -26.84 -1.36 -16.80
C VAL A 326 -27.57 -0.26 -16.06
#